data_062347ee5cb8c858cd0301e353e29786
#
_entry.id   062347ee5cb8c858cd0301e353e29786
#
_cell.length_a   1.000
_cell.length_b   1.000
_cell.length_c   1.000
_cell.angle_alpha   90.00
_cell.angle_beta   90.00
_cell.angle_gamma   90.00
#
_symmetry.space_group_name_H-M   'P 1'
#
loop_
_entity.id
_entity.type
_entity.pdbx_description
1 polymer ?
#
loop_
_entity_poly.entity_id
_entity_poly.type
_entity_poly.pdbx_seq_one_letter_code
_entity_poly.pdbx_strand_id
1 'polypeptide(L)'
;MSQLSSIKKKKIEKLLESENGKGYVLDFSNRTLKEFVIESVAMDIYDDKYAYLGDSKANRLRAFWNQESDHVIGKLIIDLLGYRKAQKLMDNIEISQVEQTLYEDCSKISERLMQIVDKEDPLTGKVANPIEEAQTISILFLSADPTNATRLRIGEELREIQEQLQLARLREKFKLDQRMSVRPTDISQALLDIQPCIVHFSGHGEENGTLCFENRAGEIHPIMPDALAELFEQFASQVRCVLLNSCYSEIQAAAISEHIDYVIGMNKAISDHAAIAFTIGFYKGLGAGRTIEEAYKLGCVQIKLQNISEHLTPILFQKGKNLVQLPV
;
A
#
# COMPACT_ATOMS: atom_id res chain seq x y z
N MET A 1 -13.18 -14.33 5.54
CA MET A 1 -14.66 -14.32 5.31
C MET A 1 -15.07 -12.92 4.91
N SER A 2 -15.87 -12.80 3.88
CA SER A 2 -16.31 -11.51 3.34
C SER A 2 -17.07 -10.67 4.37
N GLN A 3 -16.79 -9.35 4.42
CA GLN A 3 -17.51 -8.36 5.23
C GLN A 3 -18.87 -7.94 4.61
N LEU A 4 -19.28 -8.64 3.56
CA LEU A 4 -20.55 -8.40 2.89
C LEU A 4 -21.72 -8.97 3.72
N SER A 5 -22.31 -8.14 4.61
CA SER A 5 -23.42 -8.55 5.46
C SER A 5 -24.66 -8.95 4.66
N SER A 6 -25.56 -9.73 5.26
CA SER A 6 -26.82 -10.17 4.62
C SER A 6 -27.68 -9.02 4.10
N ILE A 7 -27.67 -7.86 4.77
CA ILE A 7 -28.42 -6.66 4.32
C ILE A 7 -27.75 -6.09 3.07
N LYS A 8 -26.41 -5.99 3.03
CA LYS A 8 -25.69 -5.51 1.86
C LYS A 8 -25.91 -6.42 0.66
N LYS A 9 -25.85 -7.77 0.85
CA LYS A 9 -26.15 -8.76 -0.19
C LYS A 9 -27.55 -8.55 -0.79
N LYS A 10 -28.58 -8.37 0.05
CA LYS A 10 -29.95 -8.12 -0.41
C LYS A 10 -30.08 -6.83 -1.23
N LYS A 11 -29.40 -5.74 -0.87
CA LYS A 11 -29.41 -4.50 -1.65
C LYS A 11 -28.81 -4.71 -3.05
N ILE A 12 -27.69 -5.41 -3.13
CA ILE A 12 -27.03 -5.72 -4.41
C ILE A 12 -27.88 -6.67 -5.23
N GLU A 13 -28.38 -7.75 -4.64
CA GLU A 13 -29.28 -8.71 -5.32
C GLU A 13 -30.48 -8.00 -5.94
N LYS A 14 -31.05 -7.00 -5.25
CA LYS A 14 -32.20 -6.22 -5.74
C LYS A 14 -31.89 -5.50 -7.05
N LEU A 15 -30.70 -4.94 -7.22
CA LEU A 15 -30.27 -4.32 -8.47
C LEU A 15 -29.92 -5.34 -9.56
N LEU A 16 -29.51 -6.53 -9.17
CA LEU A 16 -29.11 -7.60 -10.09
C LEU A 16 -30.25 -8.56 -10.42
N GLU A 17 -31.45 -8.36 -9.85
CA GLU A 17 -32.65 -9.14 -10.20
C GLU A 17 -32.96 -9.00 -11.69
N SER A 18 -33.15 -10.14 -12.32
CA SER A 18 -33.64 -10.24 -13.70
C SER A 18 -35.18 -10.23 -13.75
N GLU A 19 -35.73 -9.66 -14.78
CA GLU A 19 -37.16 -9.76 -15.10
C GLU A 19 -37.62 -11.20 -15.32
N ASN A 20 -36.69 -12.11 -15.64
CA ASN A 20 -36.92 -13.54 -15.83
C ASN A 20 -37.12 -14.34 -14.53
N GLY A 21 -37.05 -13.69 -13.35
CA GLY A 21 -37.39 -14.30 -12.07
C GLY A 21 -36.22 -14.78 -11.22
N LYS A 22 -36.53 -15.50 -10.12
CA LYS A 22 -35.55 -15.97 -9.14
C LYS A 22 -34.54 -16.95 -9.75
N GLY A 23 -33.28 -16.76 -9.46
CA GLY A 23 -32.18 -17.61 -9.91
C GLY A 23 -31.38 -17.07 -11.09
N TYR A 24 -31.84 -16.01 -11.71
CA TYR A 24 -31.12 -15.27 -12.75
C TYR A 24 -30.31 -14.11 -12.20
N VAL A 25 -29.33 -13.66 -12.95
CA VAL A 25 -28.53 -12.46 -12.70
C VAL A 25 -28.61 -11.61 -13.95
N LEU A 26 -29.25 -10.45 -13.88
CA LEU A 26 -29.52 -9.60 -15.04
C LEU A 26 -30.06 -10.40 -16.23
N ASP A 27 -29.63 -10.08 -17.44
CA ASP A 27 -29.97 -10.79 -18.67
C ASP A 27 -28.95 -11.87 -19.06
N PHE A 28 -27.93 -12.12 -18.23
CA PHE A 28 -26.87 -13.07 -18.57
C PHE A 28 -27.38 -14.50 -18.81
N SER A 29 -26.87 -15.14 -19.86
CA SER A 29 -26.84 -16.60 -19.99
C SER A 29 -25.72 -17.17 -19.09
N ASN A 30 -25.65 -18.49 -18.92
CA ASN A 30 -24.55 -19.12 -18.19
C ASN A 30 -23.19 -18.79 -18.84
N ARG A 31 -23.13 -18.81 -20.16
CA ARG A 31 -21.92 -18.52 -20.92
C ARG A 31 -21.49 -17.05 -20.75
N THR A 32 -22.43 -16.12 -20.97
CA THR A 32 -22.08 -14.69 -20.90
C THR A 32 -21.77 -14.22 -19.49
N LEU A 33 -22.38 -14.82 -18.45
CA LEU A 33 -21.99 -14.56 -17.07
C LEU A 33 -20.56 -15.05 -16.77
N LYS A 34 -20.20 -16.25 -17.26
CA LYS A 34 -18.84 -16.77 -17.14
C LYS A 34 -17.83 -15.83 -17.80
N GLU A 35 -18.05 -15.47 -19.06
CA GLU A 35 -17.19 -14.58 -19.84
C GLU A 35 -17.01 -13.22 -19.10
N PHE A 36 -18.12 -12.63 -18.63
CA PHE A 36 -18.12 -11.37 -17.89
C PHE A 36 -17.30 -11.44 -16.57
N VAL A 37 -17.50 -12.52 -15.78
CA VAL A 37 -16.77 -12.66 -14.51
C VAL A 37 -15.28 -12.90 -14.75
N ILE A 38 -14.91 -13.66 -15.79
CA ILE A 38 -13.51 -13.84 -16.18
C ILE A 38 -12.89 -12.50 -16.62
N GLU A 39 -13.61 -11.70 -17.41
CA GLU A 39 -13.13 -10.36 -17.83
C GLU A 39 -12.98 -9.41 -16.64
N SER A 40 -13.94 -9.40 -15.72
CA SER A 40 -13.97 -8.52 -14.57
C SER A 40 -12.86 -8.84 -13.53
N VAL A 41 -12.75 -10.11 -13.13
CA VAL A 41 -11.94 -10.54 -11.97
C VAL A 41 -11.03 -11.74 -12.24
N ALA A 42 -10.86 -12.15 -13.49
CA ALA A 42 -10.03 -13.29 -13.94
C ALA A 42 -10.37 -14.64 -13.27
N MET A 43 -11.63 -14.85 -12.87
CA MET A 43 -12.09 -16.06 -12.19
C MET A 43 -13.28 -16.70 -12.93
N ASP A 44 -13.37 -18.05 -12.88
CA ASP A 44 -14.49 -18.80 -13.47
C ASP A 44 -15.58 -19.02 -12.42
N ILE A 45 -16.72 -18.32 -12.52
CA ILE A 45 -17.85 -18.46 -11.59
C ILE A 45 -18.50 -19.86 -11.67
N TYR A 46 -18.22 -20.65 -12.72
CA TYR A 46 -18.68 -22.01 -12.87
C TYR A 46 -17.68 -23.07 -12.41
N ASP A 47 -16.57 -22.68 -11.78
CA ASP A 47 -15.71 -23.61 -11.06
C ASP A 47 -16.51 -24.37 -10.00
N ASP A 48 -16.16 -25.67 -9.80
CA ASP A 48 -16.85 -26.57 -8.87
C ASP A 48 -16.91 -26.04 -7.43
N LYS A 49 -15.91 -25.27 -7.03
CA LYS A 49 -15.87 -24.63 -5.69
C LYS A 49 -17.10 -23.73 -5.41
N TYR A 50 -17.75 -23.18 -6.43
CA TYR A 50 -18.94 -22.33 -6.26
C TYR A 50 -20.26 -23.07 -6.45
N ALA A 51 -20.26 -24.42 -6.64
CA ALA A 51 -21.46 -25.22 -6.87
C ALA A 51 -22.27 -25.55 -5.61
N TYR A 52 -21.68 -25.40 -4.42
CA TYR A 52 -22.23 -25.91 -3.16
C TYR A 52 -23.58 -25.30 -2.72
N LEU A 53 -23.98 -24.16 -3.27
CA LEU A 53 -25.31 -23.56 -3.06
C LEU A 53 -26.32 -23.91 -4.18
N GLY A 54 -25.88 -24.67 -5.21
CA GLY A 54 -26.66 -25.03 -6.38
C GLY A 54 -26.25 -24.25 -7.64
N ASP A 55 -26.74 -24.74 -8.82
CA ASP A 55 -26.21 -24.32 -10.13
C ASP A 55 -26.86 -23.08 -10.74
N SER A 56 -27.87 -22.48 -10.11
CA SER A 56 -28.43 -21.23 -10.63
C SER A 56 -27.40 -20.10 -10.59
N LYS A 57 -27.43 -19.20 -11.58
CA LYS A 57 -26.52 -18.03 -11.65
C LYS A 57 -26.49 -17.24 -10.35
N ALA A 58 -27.65 -17.01 -9.73
CA ALA A 58 -27.75 -16.31 -8.45
C ALA A 58 -27.08 -17.10 -7.30
N ASN A 59 -27.20 -18.42 -7.26
CA ASN A 59 -26.56 -19.26 -6.25
C ASN A 59 -25.04 -19.32 -6.45
N ARG A 60 -24.57 -19.42 -7.68
CA ARG A 60 -23.15 -19.34 -8.03
C ARG A 60 -22.57 -18.00 -7.59
N LEU A 61 -23.25 -16.88 -7.83
CA LEU A 61 -22.83 -15.55 -7.39
C LEU A 61 -22.80 -15.42 -5.86
N ARG A 62 -23.79 -15.99 -5.15
CA ARG A 62 -23.79 -16.03 -3.67
C ARG A 62 -22.64 -16.86 -3.12
N ALA A 63 -22.36 -18.00 -3.75
CA ALA A 63 -21.23 -18.87 -3.38
C ALA A 63 -19.90 -18.14 -3.59
N PHE A 64 -19.76 -17.41 -4.71
CA PHE A 64 -18.62 -16.54 -4.99
C PHE A 64 -18.43 -15.48 -3.91
N TRP A 65 -19.50 -14.76 -3.51
CA TRP A 65 -19.44 -13.76 -2.44
C TRP A 65 -19.10 -14.33 -1.06
N ASN A 66 -19.25 -15.61 -0.84
CA ASN A 66 -18.92 -16.25 0.44
C ASN A 66 -17.45 -16.72 0.50
N GLN A 67 -16.84 -16.97 -0.66
CA GLN A 67 -15.51 -17.59 -0.73
C GLN A 67 -14.41 -16.62 -1.13
N GLU A 68 -14.72 -15.63 -1.96
CA GLU A 68 -13.71 -14.75 -2.49
C GLU A 68 -13.41 -13.55 -1.56
N SER A 69 -12.31 -12.87 -1.82
CA SER A 69 -11.87 -11.72 -1.06
C SER A 69 -12.79 -10.52 -1.25
N ASP A 70 -12.86 -9.65 -0.26
CA ASP A 70 -13.67 -8.44 -0.31
C ASP A 70 -13.32 -7.54 -1.51
N HIS A 71 -12.03 -7.46 -1.88
CA HIS A 71 -11.58 -6.71 -3.04
C HIS A 71 -12.14 -7.28 -4.37
N VAL A 72 -12.04 -8.60 -4.57
CA VAL A 72 -12.55 -9.31 -5.75
C VAL A 72 -14.08 -9.15 -5.84
N ILE A 73 -14.77 -9.30 -4.72
CA ILE A 73 -16.23 -9.14 -4.63
C ILE A 73 -16.63 -7.70 -4.98
N GLY A 74 -15.94 -6.71 -4.39
CA GLY A 74 -16.20 -5.29 -4.66
C GLY A 74 -16.02 -4.94 -6.12
N LYS A 75 -14.93 -5.40 -6.75
CA LYS A 75 -14.65 -5.21 -8.17
C LYS A 75 -15.77 -5.79 -9.06
N LEU A 76 -16.15 -7.06 -8.83
CA LEU A 76 -17.22 -7.71 -9.60
C LEU A 76 -18.56 -6.97 -9.44
N ILE A 77 -18.90 -6.51 -8.22
CA ILE A 77 -20.17 -5.79 -7.99
C ILE A 77 -20.18 -4.47 -8.76
N ILE A 78 -19.10 -3.68 -8.74
CA ILE A 78 -19.03 -2.42 -9.48
C ILE A 78 -19.21 -2.63 -10.97
N ASP A 79 -18.58 -3.65 -11.55
CA ASP A 79 -18.68 -3.96 -12.97
C ASP A 79 -20.11 -4.42 -13.34
N LEU A 80 -20.75 -5.25 -12.50
CA LEU A 80 -22.15 -5.64 -12.68
C LEU A 80 -23.12 -4.45 -12.60
N LEU A 81 -22.89 -3.51 -11.70
CA LEU A 81 -23.67 -2.27 -11.59
C LEU A 81 -23.48 -1.39 -12.83
N GLY A 82 -22.24 -1.28 -13.31
CA GLY A 82 -21.91 -0.58 -14.55
C GLY A 82 -22.63 -1.19 -15.77
N TYR A 83 -22.58 -2.52 -15.89
CA TYR A 83 -23.29 -3.25 -16.94
C TYR A 83 -24.80 -2.97 -16.91
N ARG A 84 -25.43 -3.07 -15.73
CA ARG A 84 -26.87 -2.77 -15.57
C ARG A 84 -27.23 -1.34 -15.97
N LYS A 85 -26.39 -0.35 -15.60
CA LYS A 85 -26.61 1.04 -16.02
C LYS A 85 -26.53 1.22 -17.53
N ALA A 86 -25.51 0.62 -18.16
CA ALA A 86 -25.32 0.66 -19.60
C ALA A 86 -26.50 0.01 -20.34
N GLN A 87 -26.97 -1.13 -19.85
CA GLN A 87 -28.13 -1.83 -20.41
C GLN A 87 -29.38 -0.94 -20.39
N LYS A 88 -29.72 -0.34 -19.22
CA LYS A 88 -30.86 0.57 -19.13
C LYS A 88 -30.76 1.76 -20.06
N LEU A 89 -29.55 2.33 -20.21
CA LEU A 89 -29.31 3.43 -21.13
C LEU A 89 -29.55 3.02 -22.59
N MET A 90 -29.09 1.82 -23.00
CA MET A 90 -29.31 1.31 -24.33
C MET A 90 -30.80 1.03 -24.63
N ASP A 91 -31.54 0.57 -23.62
CA ASP A 91 -32.97 0.27 -23.71
C ASP A 91 -33.87 1.51 -23.54
N ASN A 92 -33.28 2.73 -23.36
CA ASN A 92 -34.00 3.96 -23.07
C ASN A 92 -34.90 3.88 -21.82
N ILE A 93 -34.50 3.12 -20.80
CA ILE A 93 -35.25 2.95 -19.54
C ILE A 93 -34.72 4.00 -18.54
N GLU A 94 -35.59 4.90 -18.08
CA GLU A 94 -35.26 5.86 -17.03
C GLU A 94 -35.03 5.17 -15.68
N ILE A 95 -33.94 5.55 -15.00
CA ILE A 95 -33.64 5.09 -13.64
C ILE A 95 -34.45 5.94 -12.65
N SER A 96 -35.33 5.32 -11.89
CA SER A 96 -36.10 6.02 -10.88
C SER A 96 -35.22 6.59 -9.75
N GLN A 97 -35.67 7.64 -9.04
CA GLN A 97 -34.94 8.24 -7.91
C GLN A 97 -34.59 7.20 -6.82
N VAL A 98 -35.50 6.26 -6.54
CA VAL A 98 -35.28 5.19 -5.57
C VAL A 98 -34.18 4.24 -6.02
N GLU A 99 -34.19 3.89 -7.28
CA GLU A 99 -33.16 3.01 -7.88
C GLU A 99 -31.81 3.71 -7.96
N GLN A 100 -31.78 5.02 -8.27
CA GLN A 100 -30.57 5.83 -8.25
C GLN A 100 -29.91 5.82 -6.86
N THR A 101 -30.70 6.02 -5.79
CA THR A 101 -30.22 5.96 -4.41
C THR A 101 -29.66 4.56 -4.08
N LEU A 102 -30.30 3.50 -4.57
CA LEU A 102 -29.82 2.14 -4.36
C LEU A 102 -28.50 1.86 -5.10
N TYR A 103 -28.34 2.41 -6.31
CA TYR A 103 -27.06 2.36 -7.05
C TYR A 103 -25.93 3.05 -6.29
N GLU A 104 -26.18 4.23 -5.74
CA GLU A 104 -25.20 4.98 -4.93
C GLU A 104 -24.80 4.21 -3.68
N ASP A 105 -25.78 3.62 -2.97
CA ASP A 105 -25.53 2.79 -1.80
C ASP A 105 -24.67 1.55 -2.15
N CYS A 106 -25.01 0.86 -3.25
CA CYS A 106 -24.27 -0.32 -3.68
C CYS A 106 -22.87 0.02 -4.19
N SER A 107 -22.69 1.16 -4.86
CA SER A 107 -21.37 1.65 -5.26
C SER A 107 -20.50 1.94 -4.03
N LYS A 108 -21.03 2.64 -3.03
CA LYS A 108 -20.31 2.88 -1.76
C LYS A 108 -19.96 1.58 -1.01
N ILE A 109 -20.83 0.57 -1.06
CA ILE A 109 -20.52 -0.76 -0.48
C ILE A 109 -19.34 -1.39 -1.22
N SER A 110 -19.35 -1.39 -2.55
CA SER A 110 -18.31 -1.97 -3.39
C SER A 110 -16.97 -1.24 -3.23
N GLU A 111 -16.99 0.09 -3.20
CA GLU A 111 -15.80 0.91 -2.95
C GLU A 111 -15.16 0.58 -1.59
N ARG A 112 -15.99 0.45 -0.54
CA ARG A 112 -15.49 0.04 0.79
C ARG A 112 -14.90 -1.36 0.79
N LEU A 113 -15.50 -2.33 0.09
CA LEU A 113 -14.95 -3.68 -0.04
C LEU A 113 -13.62 -3.67 -0.78
N MET A 114 -13.46 -2.83 -1.80
CA MET A 114 -12.20 -2.69 -2.53
C MET A 114 -11.11 -1.95 -1.72
N GLN A 115 -11.50 -1.07 -0.80
CA GLN A 115 -10.57 -0.35 0.09
C GLN A 115 -10.06 -1.23 1.25
N ILE A 116 -10.77 -2.32 1.56
CA ILE A 116 -10.30 -3.32 2.51
C ILE A 116 -9.31 -4.22 1.75
N VAL A 117 -8.05 -3.80 1.72
CA VAL A 117 -6.96 -4.68 1.28
C VAL A 117 -6.94 -5.87 2.23
N ASP A 118 -7.23 -7.05 1.69
CA ASP A 118 -7.22 -8.29 2.46
C ASP A 118 -5.91 -8.44 3.24
N LYS A 119 -6.03 -8.49 4.55
CA LYS A 119 -5.02 -9.12 5.38
C LYS A 119 -5.15 -10.62 5.10
N GLU A 120 -4.18 -11.16 4.34
CA GLU A 120 -3.97 -12.58 4.02
C GLU A 120 -4.32 -13.02 2.58
N ASP A 121 -3.31 -13.10 1.74
CA ASP A 121 -2.97 -14.29 0.98
C ASP A 121 -1.45 -14.35 0.65
N PRO A 122 -0.67 -15.22 1.30
CA PRO A 122 0.77 -15.35 1.07
C PRO A 122 1.15 -16.15 -0.19
N LEU A 123 0.23 -16.61 -1.03
CA LEU A 123 0.51 -17.68 -2.00
C LEU A 123 0.23 -17.37 -3.48
N THR A 124 -0.28 -16.20 -3.84
CA THR A 124 -0.43 -15.84 -5.25
C THR A 124 0.31 -14.54 -5.56
N GLY A 125 1.58 -14.67 -5.94
CA GLY A 125 2.39 -13.57 -6.49
C GLY A 125 1.83 -12.99 -7.78
N LYS A 126 0.66 -12.36 -7.76
CA LYS A 126 0.15 -11.48 -8.80
C LYS A 126 -0.10 -10.10 -8.21
N VAL A 127 0.76 -9.21 -8.64
CA VAL A 127 0.80 -7.78 -8.40
C VAL A 127 -0.58 -7.17 -8.68
N ALA A 128 -1.36 -6.90 -7.62
CA ALA A 128 -2.40 -5.89 -7.72
C ALA A 128 -1.68 -4.54 -7.68
N ASN A 129 -1.73 -3.78 -8.77
CA ASN A 129 -1.33 -2.39 -8.80
C ASN A 129 -2.29 -1.56 -7.93
N PRO A 130 -1.88 -1.07 -6.75
CA PRO A 130 -2.76 -0.25 -5.92
C PRO A 130 -2.63 1.25 -6.25
N ILE A 131 -2.29 1.61 -7.47
CA ILE A 131 -2.14 3.00 -7.88
C ILE A 131 -2.99 3.28 -9.12
N GLU A 132 -4.30 3.07 -9.01
CA GLU A 132 -5.28 3.70 -9.90
C GLU A 132 -6.38 4.34 -9.06
N GLU A 133 -6.42 5.66 -9.20
CA GLU A 133 -7.29 6.72 -8.72
C GLU A 133 -6.85 7.46 -7.45
N ALA A 134 -6.23 8.64 -7.69
CA ALA A 134 -6.34 9.90 -6.92
C ALA A 134 -6.06 9.87 -5.40
N GLN A 135 -5.20 9.02 -4.88
CA GLN A 135 -4.66 9.27 -3.55
C GLN A 135 -3.22 9.80 -3.67
N THR A 136 -3.04 11.06 -3.22
CA THR A 136 -1.70 11.66 -3.09
C THR A 136 -0.87 10.83 -2.12
N ILE A 137 0.27 10.33 -2.56
CA ILE A 137 1.24 9.62 -1.71
C ILE A 137 2.04 10.67 -0.96
N SER A 138 1.69 10.88 0.30
CA SER A 138 2.37 11.82 1.18
C SER A 138 3.64 11.18 1.73
N ILE A 139 4.78 11.85 1.51
CA ILE A 139 6.11 11.45 1.98
C ILE A 139 6.55 12.50 2.99
N LEU A 140 6.96 12.04 4.18
CA LEU A 140 7.61 12.87 5.20
C LEU A 140 9.08 12.52 5.28
N PHE A 141 9.95 13.46 4.90
CA PHE A 141 11.38 13.38 5.11
C PHE A 141 11.73 14.00 6.46
N LEU A 142 12.33 13.22 7.33
CA LEU A 142 12.84 13.63 8.63
C LEU A 142 14.35 13.51 8.63
N SER A 143 15.06 14.51 9.13
CA SER A 143 16.50 14.39 9.27
C SER A 143 17.03 14.96 10.57
N ALA A 144 18.11 14.35 11.06
CA ALA A 144 18.90 14.82 12.19
C ALA A 144 20.39 14.73 11.87
N ASP A 145 21.10 15.85 12.04
CA ASP A 145 22.54 15.97 11.84
C ASP A 145 23.19 16.73 13.01
N PRO A 146 23.25 16.09 14.21
CA PRO A 146 23.71 16.74 15.44
C PRO A 146 25.10 17.35 15.29
N THR A 147 25.31 18.52 15.90
CA THR A 147 26.56 19.32 15.77
C THR A 147 27.79 18.62 16.31
N ASN A 148 27.61 17.68 17.24
CA ASN A 148 28.66 16.88 17.85
C ASN A 148 28.87 15.51 17.18
N ALA A 149 28.28 15.31 16.00
CA ALA A 149 28.48 14.15 15.13
C ALA A 149 29.23 14.52 13.83
N THR A 150 29.66 13.51 13.07
CA THR A 150 30.24 13.71 11.74
C THR A 150 29.15 14.20 10.78
N ARG A 151 29.45 15.24 10.00
CA ARG A 151 28.46 15.79 9.05
C ARG A 151 28.08 14.78 7.97
N LEU A 152 26.77 14.67 7.73
CA LEU A 152 26.19 13.86 6.68
C LEU A 152 25.79 14.70 5.45
N ARG A 153 25.69 14.03 4.30
CA ARG A 153 25.27 14.68 3.03
C ARG A 153 23.74 14.71 2.88
N ILE A 154 23.01 14.98 3.97
CA ILE A 154 21.53 14.96 4.02
C ILE A 154 20.90 15.90 2.97
N GLY A 155 21.47 17.09 2.79
CA GLY A 155 20.97 18.05 1.80
C GLY A 155 21.08 17.55 0.35
N GLU A 156 22.08 16.73 0.06
CA GLU A 156 22.21 16.07 -1.25
C GLU A 156 21.19 14.96 -1.41
N GLU A 157 21.02 14.13 -0.38
CA GLU A 157 20.02 13.07 -0.38
C GLU A 157 18.60 13.62 -0.63
N LEU A 158 18.22 14.66 0.11
CA LEU A 158 16.92 15.30 -0.06
C LEU A 158 16.74 15.89 -1.47
N ARG A 159 17.77 16.51 -2.04
CA ARG A 159 17.75 17.04 -3.41
C ARG A 159 17.54 15.92 -4.43
N GLU A 160 18.21 14.77 -4.26
CA GLU A 160 18.03 13.61 -5.13
C GLU A 160 16.61 13.06 -5.04
N ILE A 161 16.01 12.97 -3.83
CA ILE A 161 14.60 12.58 -3.67
C ILE A 161 13.69 13.52 -4.48
N GLN A 162 13.86 14.83 -4.30
CA GLN A 162 13.06 15.84 -5.00
C GLN A 162 13.18 15.70 -6.53
N GLU A 163 14.41 15.52 -7.03
CA GLU A 163 14.67 15.34 -8.45
C GLU A 163 14.01 14.06 -9.00
N GLN A 164 14.17 12.93 -8.32
CA GLN A 164 13.55 11.66 -8.76
C GLN A 164 12.02 11.75 -8.78
N LEU A 165 11.41 12.40 -7.79
CA LEU A 165 9.96 12.58 -7.75
C LEU A 165 9.47 13.56 -8.85
N GLN A 166 10.21 14.64 -9.13
CA GLN A 166 9.87 15.58 -10.22
C GLN A 166 9.98 14.93 -11.61
N LEU A 167 10.98 14.10 -11.83
CA LEU A 167 11.19 13.36 -13.08
C LEU A 167 10.25 12.16 -13.23
N ALA A 168 9.54 11.78 -12.16
CA ALA A 168 8.71 10.59 -12.13
C ALA A 168 7.52 10.68 -13.10
N ARG A 169 7.16 9.54 -13.70
CA ARG A 169 5.93 9.41 -14.50
C ARG A 169 4.68 9.79 -13.72
N LEU A 170 4.66 9.45 -12.41
CA LEU A 170 3.53 9.68 -11.51
C LEU A 170 3.76 10.90 -10.57
N ARG A 171 4.57 11.88 -10.98
CA ARG A 171 4.96 13.03 -10.15
C ARG A 171 3.79 13.71 -9.43
N GLU A 172 2.64 13.85 -10.10
CA GLU A 172 1.44 14.51 -9.55
C GLU A 172 0.82 13.72 -8.36
N LYS A 173 1.21 12.45 -8.19
CA LYS A 173 0.74 11.61 -7.07
C LYS A 173 1.58 11.76 -5.80
N PHE A 174 2.72 12.44 -5.88
CA PHE A 174 3.63 12.55 -4.74
C PHE A 174 3.63 13.94 -4.13
N LYS A 175 3.51 13.99 -2.82
CA LYS A 175 3.72 15.19 -2.02
C LYS A 175 4.84 14.92 -1.03
N LEU A 176 5.94 15.67 -1.12
CA LEU A 176 7.09 15.58 -0.23
C LEU A 176 7.07 16.76 0.76
N ASP A 177 6.91 16.46 2.02
CA ASP A 177 7.11 17.37 3.14
C ASP A 177 8.41 17.02 3.87
N GLN A 178 9.10 18.03 4.43
CA GLN A 178 10.38 17.84 5.09
C GLN A 178 10.45 18.51 6.47
N ARG A 179 11.16 17.87 7.39
CA ARG A 179 11.54 18.43 8.69
C ARG A 179 13.02 18.13 8.92
N MET A 180 13.79 19.20 9.03
CA MET A 180 15.24 19.14 9.24
C MET A 180 15.55 19.37 10.71
N SER A 181 16.68 18.84 11.18
CA SER A 181 17.15 19.00 12.58
C SER A 181 16.09 18.60 13.60
N VAL A 182 15.48 17.41 13.36
CA VAL A 182 14.33 16.97 14.16
C VAL A 182 14.73 16.53 15.56
N ARG A 183 13.93 16.97 16.52
CA ARG A 183 13.97 16.51 17.91
C ARG A 183 12.89 15.44 18.13
N PRO A 184 12.97 14.63 19.19
CA PRO A 184 11.93 13.62 19.47
C PRO A 184 10.51 14.17 19.49
N THR A 185 10.31 15.38 20.04
CA THR A 185 9.00 16.04 20.10
C THR A 185 8.46 16.44 18.72
N ASP A 186 9.33 16.66 17.75
CA ASP A 186 8.94 17.14 16.43
C ASP A 186 8.40 16.00 15.56
N ILE A 187 8.76 14.73 15.86
CA ILE A 187 8.36 13.56 15.09
C ILE A 187 6.85 13.35 15.17
N SER A 188 6.30 13.27 16.38
CA SER A 188 4.86 13.04 16.58
C SER A 188 4.02 14.18 16.00
N GLN A 189 4.48 15.44 16.17
CA GLN A 189 3.80 16.58 15.58
C GLN A 189 3.80 16.52 14.05
N ALA A 190 4.93 16.18 13.42
CA ALA A 190 5.02 16.05 11.97
C ALA A 190 4.12 14.92 11.44
N LEU A 191 4.03 13.78 12.15
CA LEU A 191 3.15 12.67 11.79
C LEU A 191 1.66 13.07 11.87
N LEU A 192 1.28 13.83 12.89
CA LEU A 192 -0.10 14.34 13.06
C LEU A 192 -0.47 15.36 11.98
N ASP A 193 0.44 16.30 11.67
CA ASP A 193 0.18 17.40 10.74
C ASP A 193 0.11 16.92 9.28
N ILE A 194 1.02 16.01 8.90
CA ILE A 194 1.25 15.63 7.50
C ILE A 194 0.48 14.36 7.13
N GLN A 195 0.24 13.49 8.09
CA GLN A 195 -0.38 12.18 7.88
C GLN A 195 0.30 11.39 6.73
N PRO A 196 1.60 11.13 6.82
CA PRO A 196 2.35 10.56 5.70
C PRO A 196 2.01 9.10 5.46
N CYS A 197 2.05 8.70 4.20
CA CYS A 197 2.03 7.30 3.78
C CYS A 197 3.44 6.66 3.88
N ILE A 198 4.48 7.47 3.63
CA ILE A 198 5.88 7.05 3.69
C ILE A 198 6.62 8.01 4.61
N VAL A 199 7.39 7.46 5.56
CA VAL A 199 8.34 8.22 6.38
C VAL A 199 9.76 7.83 6.00
N HIS A 200 10.59 8.81 5.67
CA HIS A 200 12.00 8.63 5.38
C HIS A 200 12.82 9.38 6.44
N PHE A 201 13.58 8.66 7.23
CA PHE A 201 14.54 9.23 8.17
C PHE A 201 15.95 9.13 7.61
N SER A 202 16.68 10.25 7.64
CA SER A 202 18.10 10.34 7.30
C SER A 202 18.87 10.93 8.48
N GLY A 203 19.87 10.20 8.98
CA GLY A 203 20.61 10.63 10.16
C GLY A 203 21.61 9.58 10.65
N HIS A 204 22.16 9.78 11.84
CA HIS A 204 23.07 8.86 12.47
C HIS A 204 22.36 7.71 13.19
N GLY A 205 23.03 6.57 13.25
CA GLY A 205 22.65 5.42 14.07
C GLY A 205 23.87 4.76 14.67
N GLU A 206 23.67 4.10 15.79
CA GLU A 206 24.71 3.42 16.58
C GLU A 206 24.54 1.91 16.50
N GLU A 207 25.63 1.17 16.76
CA GLU A 207 25.66 -0.32 16.71
C GLU A 207 24.65 -0.98 17.65
N ASN A 208 24.24 -0.31 18.72
CA ASN A 208 23.21 -0.78 19.64
C ASN A 208 21.78 -0.62 19.10
N GLY A 209 21.62 -0.11 17.87
CA GLY A 209 20.35 0.13 17.22
C GLY A 209 19.67 1.46 17.57
N THR A 210 20.29 2.35 18.32
CA THR A 210 19.71 3.68 18.57
C THR A 210 19.82 4.58 17.35
N LEU A 211 18.78 5.41 17.10
CA LEU A 211 18.84 6.50 16.14
C LEU A 211 19.14 7.82 16.87
N CYS A 212 20.01 8.63 16.27
CA CYS A 212 20.45 9.89 16.84
C CYS A 212 19.60 11.04 16.30
N PHE A 213 18.78 11.61 17.15
CA PHE A 213 18.04 12.85 16.91
C PHE A 213 18.77 14.05 17.53
N GLU A 214 18.19 15.24 17.45
CA GLU A 214 18.77 16.43 18.05
C GLU A 214 18.05 16.78 19.37
N ASN A 215 18.81 17.27 20.36
CA ASN A 215 18.27 17.94 21.52
C ASN A 215 18.11 19.46 21.25
N ARG A 216 17.66 20.23 22.23
CA ARG A 216 17.49 21.69 22.10
C ARG A 216 18.79 22.47 21.84
N ALA A 217 19.94 21.88 22.15
CA ALA A 217 21.25 22.46 21.88
C ALA A 217 21.81 22.06 20.52
N GLY A 218 21.10 21.22 19.75
CA GLY A 218 21.54 20.66 18.47
C GLY A 218 22.56 19.53 18.64
N GLU A 219 22.63 18.89 19.81
CA GLU A 219 23.53 17.77 20.10
C GLU A 219 22.75 16.44 20.00
N ILE A 220 23.49 15.32 19.96
CA ILE A 220 22.91 13.97 19.90
C ILE A 220 21.88 13.74 21.02
N HIS A 221 20.69 13.31 20.65
CA HIS A 221 19.68 12.74 21.51
C HIS A 221 19.33 11.34 21.00
N PRO A 222 19.84 10.26 21.62
CA PRO A 222 19.57 8.90 21.15
C PRO A 222 18.14 8.48 21.48
N ILE A 223 17.47 7.79 20.52
CA ILE A 223 16.15 7.19 20.72
C ILE A 223 16.28 5.68 20.60
N MET A 224 15.77 4.98 21.60
CA MET A 224 15.78 3.52 21.66
C MET A 224 14.75 2.91 20.67
N PRO A 225 14.96 1.66 20.20
CA PRO A 225 14.10 1.01 19.24
C PRO A 225 12.64 0.87 19.67
N ASP A 226 12.38 0.54 20.92
CA ASP A 226 11.06 0.39 21.51
C ASP A 226 10.24 1.68 21.46
N ALA A 227 10.87 2.82 21.81
CA ALA A 227 10.18 4.11 21.81
C ALA A 227 9.68 4.54 20.42
N LEU A 228 10.46 4.29 19.35
CA LEU A 228 10.01 4.57 17.98
C LEU A 228 8.97 3.55 17.51
N ALA A 229 9.09 2.28 17.89
CA ALA A 229 8.10 1.26 17.56
C ALA A 229 6.73 1.60 18.16
N GLU A 230 6.70 1.97 19.46
CA GLU A 230 5.48 2.42 20.14
C GLU A 230 4.88 3.69 19.51
N LEU A 231 5.72 4.62 19.07
CA LEU A 231 5.25 5.80 18.35
C LEU A 231 4.61 5.41 17.02
N PHE A 232 5.28 4.59 16.19
CA PHE A 232 4.73 4.19 14.89
C PHE A 232 3.50 3.29 15.01
N GLU A 233 3.32 2.54 16.09
CA GLU A 233 2.08 1.81 16.39
C GLU A 233 0.86 2.73 16.35
N GLN A 234 0.96 3.94 16.92
CA GLN A 234 -0.14 4.92 16.93
C GLN A 234 -0.51 5.42 15.53
N PHE A 235 0.37 5.27 14.55
CA PHE A 235 0.19 5.71 13.16
C PHE A 235 0.11 4.56 12.15
N ALA A 236 -0.01 3.32 12.62
CA ALA A 236 -0.02 2.12 11.78
C ALA A 236 -1.18 2.07 10.76
N SER A 237 -2.27 2.80 10.99
CA SER A 237 -3.39 2.89 10.04
C SER A 237 -3.10 3.75 8.82
N GLN A 238 -2.10 4.63 8.86
CA GLN A 238 -1.78 5.60 7.80
C GLN A 238 -0.38 5.41 7.21
N VAL A 239 0.64 5.17 8.04
CA VAL A 239 2.02 4.94 7.60
C VAL A 239 2.15 3.52 7.06
N ARG A 240 2.52 3.39 5.79
CA ARG A 240 2.67 2.09 5.10
C ARG A 240 4.13 1.69 4.96
N CYS A 241 5.05 2.66 4.92
CA CYS A 241 6.47 2.40 4.76
C CYS A 241 7.30 3.35 5.61
N VAL A 242 8.30 2.80 6.30
CA VAL A 242 9.34 3.58 6.98
C VAL A 242 10.70 3.20 6.38
N LEU A 243 11.45 4.19 5.90
CA LEU A 243 12.83 4.03 5.46
C LEU A 243 13.76 4.72 6.46
N LEU A 244 14.65 3.94 7.08
CA LEU A 244 15.65 4.40 8.02
C LEU A 244 17.02 4.39 7.34
N ASN A 245 17.36 5.50 6.68
CA ASN A 245 18.66 5.68 6.04
C ASN A 245 19.70 6.15 7.08
N SER A 246 20.12 5.21 7.91
CA SER A 246 20.99 5.42 9.08
C SER A 246 21.77 4.14 9.37
N CYS A 247 23.02 4.27 9.79
CA CYS A 247 23.86 3.12 10.15
C CYS A 247 23.19 2.24 11.22
N TYR A 248 23.32 0.90 11.09
CA TYR A 248 22.86 -0.07 12.09
C TYR A 248 21.37 0.03 12.46
N SER A 249 20.54 0.58 11.57
CA SER A 249 19.12 0.77 11.84
C SER A 249 18.26 -0.50 11.70
N GLU A 250 18.88 -1.68 11.51
CA GLU A 250 18.19 -2.98 11.43
C GLU A 250 17.33 -3.25 12.65
N ILE A 251 17.86 -3.00 13.87
CA ILE A 251 17.14 -3.27 15.12
C ILE A 251 15.90 -2.39 15.23
N GLN A 252 16.04 -1.11 14.88
CA GLN A 252 14.92 -0.18 14.80
C GLN A 252 13.89 -0.63 13.76
N ALA A 253 14.37 -1.02 12.57
CA ALA A 253 13.51 -1.46 11.48
C ALA A 253 12.73 -2.72 11.87
N ALA A 254 13.36 -3.67 12.54
CA ALA A 254 12.69 -4.87 13.03
C ALA A 254 11.58 -4.51 14.04
N ALA A 255 11.87 -3.68 15.04
CA ALA A 255 10.89 -3.27 16.06
C ALA A 255 9.69 -2.52 15.43
N ILE A 256 9.93 -1.55 14.54
CA ILE A 256 8.88 -0.79 13.86
C ILE A 256 8.05 -1.71 12.94
N SER A 257 8.65 -2.73 12.33
CA SER A 257 7.97 -3.62 11.39
C SER A 257 6.91 -4.54 12.02
N GLU A 258 6.86 -4.64 13.33
CA GLU A 258 5.77 -5.32 14.05
C GLU A 258 4.43 -4.56 13.86
N HIS A 259 4.50 -3.24 13.61
CA HIS A 259 3.33 -2.36 13.48
C HIS A 259 3.14 -1.83 12.06
N ILE A 260 4.21 -1.62 11.29
CA ILE A 260 4.20 -1.01 9.95
C ILE A 260 4.40 -2.07 8.87
N ASP A 261 3.64 -1.98 7.77
CA ASP A 261 3.66 -2.97 6.69
C ASP A 261 5.05 -3.20 6.09
N TYR A 262 5.81 -2.12 5.83
CA TYR A 262 7.15 -2.17 5.24
C TYR A 262 8.12 -1.29 6.00
N VAL A 263 9.25 -1.83 6.41
CA VAL A 263 10.33 -1.05 7.03
C VAL A 263 11.67 -1.43 6.40
N ILE A 264 12.40 -0.41 5.97
CA ILE A 264 13.75 -0.56 5.41
C ILE A 264 14.73 0.01 6.43
N GLY A 265 15.76 -0.76 6.77
CA GLY A 265 16.88 -0.36 7.62
C GLY A 265 18.20 -0.81 7.04
N MET A 266 19.31 -0.55 7.77
CA MET A 266 20.67 -0.89 7.39
C MET A 266 21.25 -1.87 8.40
N ASN A 267 21.74 -3.04 7.93
CA ASN A 267 22.29 -4.09 8.82
C ASN A 267 23.71 -3.80 9.32
N LYS A 268 24.35 -2.76 8.81
CA LYS A 268 25.68 -2.29 9.23
C LYS A 268 25.83 -0.81 8.89
N ALA A 269 27.02 -0.26 9.10
CA ALA A 269 27.37 1.08 8.64
C ALA A 269 27.18 1.21 7.12
N ILE A 270 26.61 2.33 6.70
CA ILE A 270 26.41 2.70 5.30
C ILE A 270 27.05 4.03 5.01
N SER A 271 27.77 4.14 3.89
CA SER A 271 28.36 5.42 3.46
C SER A 271 27.27 6.34 2.85
N ASP A 272 27.49 7.66 2.93
CA ASP A 272 26.61 8.66 2.30
C ASP A 272 26.38 8.36 0.82
N HIS A 273 27.42 7.92 0.10
CA HIS A 273 27.28 7.59 -1.32
C HIS A 273 26.35 6.38 -1.55
N ALA A 274 26.44 5.35 -0.71
CA ALA A 274 25.55 4.20 -0.80
C ALA A 274 24.12 4.57 -0.39
N ALA A 275 23.95 5.35 0.67
CA ALA A 275 22.68 5.84 1.16
C ALA A 275 21.93 6.66 0.08
N ILE A 276 22.64 7.62 -0.55
CA ILE A 276 22.09 8.44 -1.65
C ILE A 276 21.78 7.57 -2.87
N ALA A 277 22.68 6.65 -3.26
CA ALA A 277 22.44 5.75 -4.39
C ALA A 277 21.21 4.86 -4.18
N PHE A 278 21.04 4.31 -2.96
CA PHE A 278 19.83 3.56 -2.58
C PHE A 278 18.57 4.41 -2.76
N THR A 279 18.59 5.61 -2.21
CA THR A 279 17.48 6.57 -2.24
C THR A 279 17.08 6.90 -3.69
N ILE A 280 18.02 7.17 -4.58
CA ILE A 280 17.78 7.38 -6.01
C ILE A 280 17.01 6.20 -6.63
N GLY A 281 17.51 4.97 -6.45
CA GLY A 281 16.88 3.78 -7.01
C GLY A 281 15.48 3.52 -6.44
N PHE A 282 15.32 3.69 -5.14
CA PHE A 282 14.05 3.50 -4.43
C PHE A 282 12.97 4.47 -4.93
N TYR A 283 13.26 5.78 -4.97
CA TYR A 283 12.28 6.79 -5.42
C TYR A 283 12.05 6.75 -6.94
N LYS A 284 13.00 6.34 -7.76
CA LYS A 284 12.76 6.01 -9.18
C LYS A 284 11.73 4.88 -9.33
N GLY A 285 11.87 3.83 -8.52
CA GLY A 285 10.93 2.72 -8.50
C GLY A 285 9.52 3.17 -8.13
N LEU A 286 9.37 3.87 -7.01
CA LEU A 286 8.08 4.40 -6.56
C LEU A 286 7.46 5.36 -7.59
N GLY A 287 8.26 6.29 -8.13
CA GLY A 287 7.82 7.24 -9.14
C GLY A 287 7.36 6.60 -10.46
N ALA A 288 7.84 5.40 -10.76
CA ALA A 288 7.39 4.57 -11.88
C ALA A 288 6.13 3.73 -11.56
N GLY A 289 5.64 3.76 -10.31
CA GLY A 289 4.49 2.96 -9.86
C GLY A 289 4.84 1.52 -9.51
N ARG A 290 6.10 1.25 -9.14
CA ARG A 290 6.52 -0.06 -8.63
C ARG A 290 6.10 -0.25 -7.17
N THR A 291 6.01 -1.50 -6.73
CA THR A 291 5.76 -1.82 -5.32
C THR A 291 6.95 -1.42 -4.44
N ILE A 292 6.75 -1.37 -3.13
CA ILE A 292 7.83 -1.08 -2.16
C ILE A 292 8.98 -2.08 -2.31
N GLU A 293 8.68 -3.37 -2.46
CA GLU A 293 9.70 -4.42 -2.64
C GLU A 293 10.48 -4.26 -3.94
N GLU A 294 9.80 -3.91 -5.04
CA GLU A 294 10.46 -3.65 -6.31
C GLU A 294 11.32 -2.39 -6.26
N ALA A 295 10.82 -1.33 -5.60
CA ALA A 295 11.56 -0.09 -5.38
C ALA A 295 12.79 -0.33 -4.49
N TYR A 296 12.66 -1.12 -3.40
CA TYR A 296 13.78 -1.55 -2.57
C TYR A 296 14.86 -2.27 -3.40
N LYS A 297 14.46 -3.26 -4.23
CA LYS A 297 15.40 -3.99 -5.11
C LYS A 297 16.12 -3.05 -6.07
N LEU A 298 15.41 -2.06 -6.64
CA LEU A 298 16.01 -1.04 -7.50
C LEU A 298 17.00 -0.16 -6.72
N GLY A 299 16.73 0.17 -5.48
CA GLY A 299 17.68 0.85 -4.58
C GLY A 299 18.97 0.06 -4.41
N CYS A 300 18.90 -1.22 -4.07
CA CYS A 300 20.07 -2.10 -3.95
C CYS A 300 20.85 -2.22 -5.27
N VAL A 301 20.13 -2.35 -6.40
CA VAL A 301 20.76 -2.40 -7.73
C VAL A 301 21.45 -1.07 -8.06
N GLN A 302 20.89 0.07 -7.68
CA GLN A 302 21.48 1.38 -7.92
C GLN A 302 22.82 1.55 -7.18
N ILE A 303 22.95 1.07 -5.93
CA ILE A 303 24.23 1.01 -5.21
C ILE A 303 25.25 0.21 -6.02
N LYS A 304 24.85 -0.97 -6.50
CA LYS A 304 25.73 -1.85 -7.29
C LYS A 304 26.16 -1.22 -8.62
N LEU A 305 25.27 -0.50 -9.30
CA LEU A 305 25.56 0.22 -10.55
C LEU A 305 26.58 1.36 -10.36
N GLN A 306 26.69 1.91 -9.15
CA GLN A 306 27.69 2.90 -8.78
C GLN A 306 29.04 2.25 -8.37
N ASN A 307 29.19 0.92 -8.53
CA ASN A 307 30.34 0.16 -8.08
C ASN A 307 30.62 0.26 -6.57
N ILE A 308 29.57 0.45 -5.76
CA ILE A 308 29.66 0.51 -4.29
C ILE A 308 29.35 -0.89 -3.76
N SER A 309 30.20 -1.43 -2.89
CA SER A 309 30.09 -2.80 -2.37
C SER A 309 28.99 -2.99 -1.30
N GLU A 310 28.30 -1.91 -0.90
CA GLU A 310 27.32 -1.87 0.19
C GLU A 310 25.87 -2.23 -0.25
N HIS A 311 25.69 -2.78 -1.43
CA HIS A 311 24.38 -3.12 -1.99
C HIS A 311 23.58 -4.18 -1.20
N LEU A 312 24.21 -4.90 -0.27
CA LEU A 312 23.59 -5.84 0.67
C LEU A 312 23.38 -5.23 2.07
N THR A 313 23.72 -3.97 2.26
CA THR A 313 23.54 -3.26 3.55
C THR A 313 22.06 -2.90 3.81
N PRO A 314 21.29 -2.41 2.84
CA PRO A 314 19.86 -2.21 3.06
C PRO A 314 19.14 -3.55 3.23
N ILE A 315 18.22 -3.60 4.18
CA ILE A 315 17.36 -4.77 4.44
C ILE A 315 15.90 -4.32 4.50
N LEU A 316 15.00 -5.20 4.08
CA LEU A 316 13.57 -4.95 4.04
C LEU A 316 12.85 -5.90 4.99
N PHE A 317 12.05 -5.34 5.87
CA PHE A 317 11.08 -6.05 6.69
C PHE A 317 9.66 -5.85 6.15
N GLN A 318 8.87 -6.90 6.19
CA GLN A 318 7.43 -6.87 5.91
C GLN A 318 6.70 -7.57 7.05
N LYS A 319 5.88 -6.80 7.80
CA LYS A 319 5.06 -7.32 8.90
C LYS A 319 5.86 -8.23 9.86
N GLY A 320 6.94 -7.69 10.42
CA GLY A 320 7.83 -8.40 11.34
C GLY A 320 8.78 -9.41 10.70
N LYS A 321 8.67 -9.70 9.40
CA LYS A 321 9.52 -10.68 8.70
C LYS A 321 10.58 -10.01 7.86
N ASN A 322 11.85 -10.39 8.05
CA ASN A 322 12.92 -10.00 7.16
C ASN A 322 12.78 -10.72 5.81
N LEU A 323 12.61 -9.96 4.72
CA LEU A 323 12.46 -10.51 3.36
C LEU A 323 13.80 -10.77 2.67
N VAL A 324 14.89 -10.30 3.23
CA VAL A 324 16.23 -10.54 2.71
C VAL A 324 16.80 -11.77 3.41
N GLN A 325 16.52 -12.96 2.90
CA GLN A 325 17.33 -14.13 3.24
C GLN A 325 18.69 -13.95 2.58
N LEU A 326 19.73 -13.70 3.38
CA LEU A 326 21.10 -13.80 2.93
C LEU A 326 21.28 -15.20 2.33
N PRO A 327 21.84 -15.34 1.10
CA PRO A 327 22.28 -16.65 0.64
C PRO A 327 23.29 -17.18 1.65
N VAL A 328 23.02 -18.35 2.20
CA VAL A 328 23.91 -19.12 3.06
C VAL A 328 25.15 -19.53 2.26
#